data_a6b95563e088b1630ddf05cd34bd885c
#
_entry.id   a6b95563e088b1630ddf05cd34bd885c
#
_cell.length_a   1.000
_cell.length_b   1.000
_cell.length_c   1.000
_cell.angle_alpha   90.00
_cell.angle_beta   90.00
_cell.angle_gamma   90.00
#
_symmetry.space_group_name_H-M   'P 1'
#
loop_
_entity.id
_entity.type
_entity.pdbx_description
1 polymer ?
#
loop_
_entity_poly.entity_id
_entity_poly.type
_entity_poly.pdbx_seq_one_letter_code
_entity_poly.pdbx_strand_id
1 'polypeptide(L)'
;DDGYISRVTVSSTGYGNGLYITHPDGTTSIYGHMHNFSPEIARLVKERQYETESFNVNIVLDSDVFPVQRGDYIGNVGNSGSSAAPHLHFEVRQPDGSGPVNVISAGYFEHRDDVPPEIRRVNFYSYEDSTGLVQSELIKSFRGSSSKPLRVSDKFYVAVDAIDRQRGTPGKLGIEAYEFFLDGESVYRFELGDYTYKEQETFNSLIDYREMVRSGAVLVKSLVEPGNGFTSKITSANNGVFCLDDEDVHQVKVVVEDLDGNKKVANFKVKRGINASEDTLKYERALPWFAPYAFARKGVKVSLPVMSLFRSESIEIDTVDVCGEFYS
;
A
#
# COMPACT_ATOMS: atom_id res chain seq x y z
N ASP A 1 -14.43 -11.56 22.13
CA ASP A 1 -13.76 -11.73 23.41
C ASP A 1 -14.26 -10.68 24.41
N ASP A 2 -13.97 -10.92 25.71
CA ASP A 2 -14.32 -9.99 26.76
C ASP A 2 -13.57 -8.67 26.60
N GLY A 3 -14.18 -7.58 27.10
CA GLY A 3 -13.58 -6.25 27.02
C GLY A 3 -14.58 -5.18 27.45
N TYR A 4 -14.36 -3.96 26.94
CA TYR A 4 -15.32 -2.86 27.13
C TYR A 4 -15.38 -2.03 25.85
N ILE A 5 -16.53 -1.41 25.59
CA ILE A 5 -16.68 -0.47 24.49
C ILE A 5 -15.93 0.81 24.84
N SER A 6 -14.77 1.00 24.23
CA SER A 6 -13.91 2.15 24.45
C SER A 6 -14.25 3.36 23.58
N ARG A 7 -14.91 3.12 22.42
CA ARG A 7 -15.27 4.19 21.50
C ARG A 7 -16.44 3.81 20.61
N VAL A 8 -17.32 4.78 20.35
CA VAL A 8 -18.42 4.67 19.37
C VAL A 8 -18.34 5.84 18.40
N THR A 9 -18.42 5.57 17.10
CA THR A 9 -18.41 6.60 16.06
C THR A 9 -19.65 6.50 15.19
N VAL A 10 -20.19 7.65 14.77
CA VAL A 10 -21.19 7.76 13.70
C VAL A 10 -20.69 8.83 12.73
N SER A 11 -20.58 8.48 11.46
CA SER A 11 -20.13 9.39 10.40
C SER A 11 -20.79 9.03 9.08
N SER A 12 -20.90 10.00 8.19
CA SER A 12 -21.33 9.77 6.80
C SER A 12 -20.21 9.17 5.92
N THR A 13 -18.96 9.14 6.42
CA THR A 13 -17.78 8.65 5.72
C THR A 13 -16.97 7.69 6.60
N GLY A 14 -15.92 7.08 6.04
CA GLY A 14 -15.06 6.15 6.76
C GLY A 14 -15.83 4.92 7.25
N TYR A 15 -15.65 4.54 8.50
CA TYR A 15 -16.33 3.37 9.10
C TYR A 15 -17.84 3.55 9.28
N GLY A 16 -18.38 4.76 9.08
CA GLY A 16 -19.82 5.00 9.32
C GLY A 16 -20.19 4.82 10.78
N ASN A 17 -21.08 3.86 11.05
CA ASN A 17 -21.35 3.38 12.40
C ASN A 17 -20.23 2.43 12.81
N GLY A 18 -19.34 2.88 13.66
CA GLY A 18 -18.16 2.16 14.11
C GLY A 18 -18.17 1.94 15.62
N LEU A 19 -17.82 0.71 16.04
CA LEU A 19 -17.70 0.32 17.43
C LEU A 19 -16.30 -0.20 17.70
N TYR A 20 -15.72 0.23 18.82
CA TYR A 20 -14.38 -0.14 19.25
C TYR A 20 -14.46 -0.82 20.60
N ILE A 21 -13.90 -2.02 20.72
CA ILE A 21 -13.85 -2.79 21.97
C ILE A 21 -12.39 -2.99 22.35
N THR A 22 -12.00 -2.47 23.50
CA THR A 22 -10.67 -2.70 24.06
C THR A 22 -10.71 -3.94 24.95
N HIS A 23 -9.75 -4.83 24.73
CA HIS A 23 -9.63 -6.14 25.37
C HIS A 23 -8.63 -6.12 26.53
N PRO A 24 -8.65 -7.13 27.44
CA PRO A 24 -7.76 -7.19 28.58
C PRO A 24 -6.26 -7.24 28.22
N ASP A 25 -5.90 -7.72 27.03
CA ASP A 25 -4.53 -7.73 26.50
C ASP A 25 -4.09 -6.39 25.92
N GLY A 26 -4.97 -5.39 25.93
CA GLY A 26 -4.76 -4.06 25.39
C GLY A 26 -5.08 -3.91 23.90
N THR A 27 -5.32 -4.98 23.17
CA THR A 27 -5.76 -4.89 21.77
C THR A 27 -7.13 -4.26 21.66
N THR A 28 -7.44 -3.68 20.50
CA THR A 28 -8.76 -3.09 20.24
C THR A 28 -9.33 -3.68 18.96
N SER A 29 -10.48 -4.36 19.08
CA SER A 29 -11.26 -4.77 17.91
C SER A 29 -12.21 -3.68 17.44
N ILE A 30 -12.34 -3.53 16.13
CA ILE A 30 -13.16 -2.52 15.47
C ILE A 30 -14.17 -3.20 14.58
N TYR A 31 -15.41 -2.75 14.69
CA TYR A 31 -16.56 -3.20 13.92
C TYR A 31 -17.10 -2.01 13.13
N GLY A 32 -16.84 -1.96 11.82
CA GLY A 32 -17.26 -0.85 10.97
C GLY A 32 -18.44 -1.17 10.06
N HIS A 33 -19.01 -0.14 9.45
CA HIS A 33 -20.13 -0.18 8.52
C HIS A 33 -21.40 -0.79 9.09
N MET A 34 -21.55 -0.76 10.42
CA MET A 34 -22.72 -1.33 11.10
C MET A 34 -24.04 -0.68 10.65
N HIS A 35 -25.09 -1.46 10.60
CA HIS A 35 -26.44 -0.96 10.31
C HIS A 35 -27.01 -0.20 11.52
N ASN A 36 -26.89 -0.81 12.68
CA ASN A 36 -27.32 -0.26 13.97
C ASN A 36 -26.46 -0.83 15.09
N PHE A 37 -26.50 -0.19 16.24
CA PHE A 37 -25.92 -0.67 17.49
C PHE A 37 -26.98 -1.41 18.34
N SER A 38 -26.55 -2.07 19.42
CA SER A 38 -27.48 -2.56 20.46
C SER A 38 -28.30 -1.42 21.02
N PRO A 39 -29.50 -1.70 21.61
CA PRO A 39 -30.40 -0.64 22.11
C PRO A 39 -29.75 0.32 23.11
N GLU A 40 -28.88 -0.17 23.97
CA GLU A 40 -28.18 0.63 24.97
C GLU A 40 -27.18 1.59 24.32
N ILE A 41 -26.37 1.09 23.38
CA ILE A 41 -25.38 1.89 22.64
C ILE A 41 -26.11 2.91 21.74
N ALA A 42 -27.19 2.47 21.08
CA ALA A 42 -27.99 3.35 20.22
C ALA A 42 -28.61 4.52 20.99
N ARG A 43 -29.02 4.30 22.25
CA ARG A 43 -29.52 5.36 23.14
C ARG A 43 -28.43 6.36 23.46
N LEU A 44 -27.21 5.91 23.84
CA LEU A 44 -26.08 6.77 24.11
C LEU A 44 -25.71 7.62 22.88
N VAL A 45 -25.67 7.00 21.71
CA VAL A 45 -25.40 7.72 20.45
C VAL A 45 -26.41 8.80 20.18
N LYS A 46 -27.72 8.47 20.35
CA LYS A 46 -28.82 9.41 20.14
C LYS A 46 -28.77 10.59 21.14
N GLU A 47 -28.51 10.32 22.41
CA GLU A 47 -28.32 11.35 23.42
C GLU A 47 -27.22 12.31 23.05
N ARG A 48 -26.04 11.77 22.64
CA ARG A 48 -24.89 12.59 22.21
C ARG A 48 -25.20 13.40 20.96
N GLN A 49 -25.89 12.83 19.97
CA GLN A 49 -26.30 13.54 18.76
C GLN A 49 -27.21 14.76 19.07
N TYR A 50 -28.15 14.60 20.00
CA TYR A 50 -29.03 15.70 20.45
C TYR A 50 -28.26 16.75 21.28
N GLU A 51 -27.38 16.34 22.19
CA GLU A 51 -26.54 17.25 22.98
C GLU A 51 -25.64 18.12 22.11
N THR A 52 -25.08 17.53 21.04
CA THR A 52 -24.14 18.24 20.17
C THR A 52 -24.77 18.83 18.92
N GLU A 53 -26.09 18.63 18.74
CA GLU A 53 -26.84 19.03 17.53
C GLU A 53 -26.14 18.57 16.23
N SER A 54 -25.54 17.38 16.25
CA SER A 54 -24.74 16.85 15.17
C SER A 54 -25.08 15.38 14.88
N PHE A 55 -25.21 15.04 13.58
CA PHE A 55 -25.28 13.64 13.15
C PHE A 55 -23.99 12.89 13.45
N ASN A 56 -22.85 13.53 13.21
CA ASN A 56 -21.54 12.94 13.42
C ASN A 56 -21.18 13.00 14.90
N VAL A 57 -20.86 11.85 15.49
CA VAL A 57 -20.39 11.76 16.87
C VAL A 57 -19.16 10.87 16.98
N ASN A 58 -18.34 11.21 17.97
CA ASN A 58 -17.17 10.44 18.38
C ASN A 58 -17.18 10.39 19.91
N ILE A 59 -17.62 9.27 20.47
CA ILE A 59 -17.82 9.07 21.89
C ILE A 59 -16.72 8.17 22.40
N VAL A 60 -15.89 8.66 23.31
CA VAL A 60 -14.88 7.89 24.05
C VAL A 60 -15.45 7.56 25.41
N LEU A 61 -15.26 6.32 25.84
CA LEU A 61 -15.85 5.77 27.06
C LEU A 61 -14.75 5.18 27.96
N ASP A 62 -14.96 5.32 29.27
CA ASP A 62 -14.12 4.69 30.28
C ASP A 62 -14.43 3.20 30.41
N SER A 63 -13.49 2.44 30.97
CA SER A 63 -13.53 0.97 31.02
C SER A 63 -14.67 0.38 31.84
N ASP A 64 -15.29 1.15 32.73
CA ASP A 64 -16.40 0.74 33.63
C ASP A 64 -17.78 1.07 33.06
N VAL A 65 -17.88 1.80 31.95
CA VAL A 65 -19.16 2.30 31.43
C VAL A 65 -19.94 1.23 30.65
N PHE A 66 -19.27 0.52 29.74
CA PHE A 66 -19.86 -0.51 28.88
C PHE A 66 -18.99 -1.77 28.80
N PRO A 67 -18.94 -2.60 29.88
CA PRO A 67 -18.30 -3.90 29.78
C PRO A 67 -19.08 -4.82 28.82
N VAL A 68 -18.37 -5.63 28.06
CA VAL A 68 -18.92 -6.63 27.14
C VAL A 68 -18.25 -7.98 27.33
N GLN A 69 -19.00 -9.04 27.09
CA GLN A 69 -18.50 -10.40 27.11
C GLN A 69 -18.55 -11.02 25.69
N ARG A 70 -17.75 -12.02 25.46
CA ARG A 70 -17.81 -12.79 24.22
C ARG A 70 -19.21 -13.35 23.99
N GLY A 71 -19.82 -13.01 22.86
CA GLY A 71 -21.15 -13.45 22.46
C GLY A 71 -22.25 -12.40 22.70
N ASP A 72 -21.94 -11.28 23.38
CA ASP A 72 -22.90 -10.20 23.55
C ASP A 72 -23.31 -9.59 22.20
N TYR A 73 -24.59 -9.23 22.11
CA TYR A 73 -25.10 -8.54 20.94
C TYR A 73 -24.70 -7.07 20.96
N ILE A 74 -23.86 -6.66 20.01
CA ILE A 74 -23.37 -5.28 19.89
C ILE A 74 -24.04 -4.49 18.75
N GLY A 75 -24.69 -5.18 17.80
CA GLY A 75 -25.39 -4.57 16.67
C GLY A 75 -25.48 -5.49 15.46
N ASN A 76 -25.92 -4.95 14.33
CA ASN A 76 -26.06 -5.67 13.06
C ASN A 76 -25.08 -5.16 12.01
N VAL A 77 -24.62 -6.07 11.17
CA VAL A 77 -23.85 -5.77 9.96
C VAL A 77 -24.68 -4.88 9.03
N GLY A 78 -24.03 -3.94 8.37
CA GLY A 78 -24.68 -2.97 7.51
C GLY A 78 -23.86 -2.46 6.34
N ASN A 79 -24.11 -1.21 5.95
CA ASN A 79 -23.48 -0.56 4.80
C ASN A 79 -23.34 0.96 5.06
N SER A 80 -23.10 1.37 6.31
CA SER A 80 -22.93 2.79 6.66
C SER A 80 -21.53 3.30 6.29
N GLY A 81 -21.38 4.62 6.17
CA GLY A 81 -20.10 5.25 5.85
C GLY A 81 -19.61 5.01 4.41
N SER A 82 -18.29 4.88 4.22
CA SER A 82 -17.68 4.66 2.91
C SER A 82 -17.65 3.18 2.53
N SER A 83 -18.81 2.61 2.24
CA SER A 83 -18.97 1.21 1.88
C SER A 83 -19.75 1.05 0.59
N ALA A 84 -19.30 0.17 -0.31
CA ALA A 84 -19.93 -0.08 -1.60
C ALA A 84 -21.05 -1.14 -1.56
N ALA A 85 -21.03 -2.02 -0.56
CA ALA A 85 -22.01 -3.09 -0.38
C ALA A 85 -22.04 -3.54 1.09
N PRO A 86 -23.17 -4.16 1.56
CA PRO A 86 -23.27 -4.64 2.94
C PRO A 86 -22.15 -5.63 3.29
N HIS A 87 -21.36 -5.29 4.29
CA HIS A 87 -20.33 -6.16 4.89
C HIS A 87 -19.98 -5.67 6.30
N LEU A 88 -19.30 -6.51 7.08
CA LEU A 88 -18.65 -6.11 8.31
C LEU A 88 -17.18 -5.78 8.00
N HIS A 89 -16.77 -4.55 8.28
CA HIS A 89 -15.37 -4.23 8.43
C HIS A 89 -14.93 -4.65 9.83
N PHE A 90 -14.03 -5.62 9.91
CA PHE A 90 -13.45 -6.09 11.17
C PHE A 90 -11.93 -5.85 11.15
N GLU A 91 -11.43 -5.23 12.19
CA GLU A 91 -10.01 -4.90 12.37
C GLU A 91 -9.62 -5.13 13.82
N VAL A 92 -8.40 -5.58 14.06
CA VAL A 92 -7.78 -5.60 15.38
C VAL A 92 -6.55 -4.69 15.35
N ARG A 93 -6.44 -3.83 16.35
CA ARG A 93 -5.30 -2.92 16.51
C ARG A 93 -4.39 -3.36 17.64
N GLN A 94 -3.11 -3.05 17.47
CA GLN A 94 -2.10 -3.26 18.49
C GLN A 94 -2.41 -2.45 19.76
N PRO A 95 -1.94 -2.90 20.95
CA PRO A 95 -2.24 -2.24 22.22
C PRO A 95 -1.80 -0.77 22.30
N ASP A 96 -0.73 -0.42 21.60
CA ASP A 96 -0.22 0.95 21.51
C ASP A 96 -0.91 1.80 20.43
N GLY A 97 -1.84 1.21 19.67
CA GLY A 97 -2.55 1.86 18.59
C GLY A 97 -1.69 2.15 17.35
N SER A 98 -0.47 1.63 17.28
CA SER A 98 0.49 1.92 16.21
C SER A 98 0.07 1.42 14.84
N GLY A 99 -0.74 0.35 14.78
CA GLY A 99 -1.17 -0.25 13.52
C GLY A 99 -2.16 -1.40 13.69
N PRO A 100 -2.65 -1.96 12.59
CA PRO A 100 -3.47 -3.16 12.60
C PRO A 100 -2.61 -4.40 12.87
N VAL A 101 -3.26 -5.42 13.43
CA VAL A 101 -2.74 -6.78 13.58
C VAL A 101 -3.21 -7.59 12.38
N ASN A 102 -2.36 -8.43 11.81
CA ASN A 102 -2.79 -9.43 10.84
C ASN A 102 -3.63 -10.50 11.55
N VAL A 103 -4.95 -10.36 11.48
CA VAL A 103 -5.92 -11.18 12.22
C VAL A 103 -5.87 -12.67 11.86
N ILE A 104 -5.36 -13.00 10.67
CA ILE A 104 -5.21 -14.39 10.21
C ILE A 104 -3.93 -14.99 10.79
N SER A 105 -2.78 -14.33 10.64
CA SER A 105 -1.51 -14.77 11.22
C SER A 105 -1.56 -14.87 12.75
N ALA A 106 -2.31 -13.98 13.39
CA ALA A 106 -2.54 -13.99 14.83
C ALA A 106 -3.54 -15.08 15.30
N GLY A 107 -4.17 -15.82 14.36
CA GLY A 107 -5.06 -16.94 14.69
C GLY A 107 -6.46 -16.52 15.19
N TYR A 108 -6.90 -15.30 14.91
CA TYR A 108 -8.26 -14.87 15.26
C TYR A 108 -9.34 -15.60 14.46
N PHE A 109 -8.98 -16.06 13.24
CA PHE A 109 -9.86 -16.83 12.36
C PHE A 109 -9.16 -18.08 11.85
N GLU A 110 -9.93 -19.16 11.73
CA GLU A 110 -9.47 -20.30 10.93
C GLU A 110 -9.39 -19.86 9.47
N HIS A 111 -8.20 -19.90 8.91
CA HIS A 111 -7.93 -19.63 7.51
C HIS A 111 -7.27 -20.84 6.89
N ARG A 112 -7.68 -21.18 5.69
CA ARG A 112 -7.05 -22.23 4.89
C ARG A 112 -7.17 -21.85 3.43
N ASP A 113 -6.05 -21.67 2.78
CA ASP A 113 -5.98 -21.46 1.36
C ASP A 113 -4.97 -22.40 0.68
N ASP A 114 -5.40 -22.98 -0.45
CA ASP A 114 -4.59 -23.86 -1.29
C ASP A 114 -4.51 -23.33 -2.74
N VAL A 115 -4.91 -22.10 -2.98
CA VAL A 115 -4.91 -21.44 -4.30
C VAL A 115 -3.68 -20.58 -4.43
N PRO A 116 -2.72 -20.92 -5.28
CA PRO A 116 -1.54 -20.08 -5.45
C PRO A 116 -1.90 -18.71 -6.01
N PRO A 117 -1.15 -17.66 -5.62
CA PRO A 117 -1.36 -16.32 -6.14
C PRO A 117 -1.17 -16.24 -7.66
N GLU A 118 -1.69 -15.19 -8.26
CA GLU A 118 -1.63 -14.91 -9.70
C GLU A 118 -0.68 -13.73 -9.98
N ILE A 119 0.36 -13.95 -10.79
CA ILE A 119 1.18 -12.87 -11.35
C ILE A 119 0.50 -12.39 -12.63
N ARG A 120 -0.03 -11.16 -12.60
CA ARG A 120 -0.76 -10.56 -13.73
C ARG A 120 0.18 -9.84 -14.69
N ARG A 121 1.24 -9.21 -14.16
CA ARG A 121 2.17 -8.42 -14.95
C ARG A 121 3.52 -8.28 -14.27
N VAL A 122 4.59 -8.32 -15.05
CA VAL A 122 5.96 -8.00 -14.61
C VAL A 122 6.54 -6.96 -15.55
N ASN A 123 6.97 -5.84 -14.99
CA ASN A 123 7.58 -4.73 -15.71
C ASN A 123 9.08 -4.66 -15.42
N PHE A 124 9.85 -4.38 -16.43
CA PHE A 124 11.29 -4.09 -16.34
C PHE A 124 11.52 -2.63 -16.65
N TYR A 125 12.28 -1.93 -15.81
CA TYR A 125 12.59 -0.51 -15.94
C TYR A 125 14.10 -0.30 -15.97
N SER A 126 14.58 0.60 -16.82
CA SER A 126 15.94 1.11 -16.71
C SER A 126 16.15 1.84 -15.39
N TYR A 127 17.37 1.89 -14.91
CA TYR A 127 17.72 2.64 -13.70
C TYR A 127 19.01 3.42 -13.95
N GLU A 128 18.95 4.72 -13.81
CA GLU A 128 20.07 5.62 -13.80
C GLU A 128 20.01 6.50 -12.56
N ASP A 129 21.12 6.58 -11.84
CA ASP A 129 21.29 7.52 -10.72
C ASP A 129 22.46 8.43 -11.07
N SER A 130 22.15 9.56 -11.67
CA SER A 130 23.10 10.60 -11.97
C SER A 130 22.77 11.85 -11.13
N THR A 131 23.74 12.33 -10.37
CA THR A 131 23.62 13.57 -9.58
C THR A 131 22.49 13.55 -8.53
N GLY A 132 22.12 12.37 -8.00
CA GLY A 132 21.07 12.20 -7.00
C GLY A 132 19.64 12.25 -7.54
N LEU A 133 19.48 12.24 -8.86
CA LEU A 133 18.19 12.08 -9.53
C LEU A 133 18.12 10.69 -10.15
N VAL A 134 17.10 9.93 -9.79
CA VAL A 134 16.83 8.63 -10.38
C VAL A 134 15.98 8.81 -11.63
N GLN A 135 16.51 8.37 -12.76
CA GLN A 135 15.75 8.26 -14.01
C GLN A 135 15.41 6.81 -14.28
N SER A 136 14.19 6.57 -14.71
CA SER A 136 13.72 5.22 -15.03
C SER A 136 12.67 5.24 -16.13
N GLU A 137 12.85 4.36 -17.10
CA GLU A 137 11.91 4.18 -18.22
C GLU A 137 11.47 2.72 -18.30
N LEU A 138 10.21 2.51 -18.71
CA LEU A 138 9.68 1.17 -18.93
C LEU A 138 10.37 0.55 -20.16
N ILE A 139 11.19 -0.49 -19.94
CA ILE A 139 11.80 -1.27 -21.00
C ILE A 139 10.78 -2.22 -21.61
N LYS A 140 10.08 -3.02 -20.77
CA LYS A 140 9.15 -4.02 -21.23
C LYS A 140 8.18 -4.46 -20.14
N SER A 141 6.98 -4.83 -20.57
CA SER A 141 5.95 -5.45 -19.74
C SER A 141 5.64 -6.86 -20.22
N PHE A 142 5.47 -7.80 -19.27
CA PHE A 142 5.12 -9.20 -19.55
C PHE A 142 3.90 -9.62 -18.74
N ARG A 143 3.09 -10.51 -19.33
CA ARG A 143 1.97 -11.20 -18.66
C ARG A 143 2.31 -12.68 -18.43
N GLY A 144 3.40 -12.94 -17.69
CA GLY A 144 3.91 -14.28 -17.44
C GLY A 144 5.39 -14.39 -17.78
N SER A 145 5.95 -15.59 -17.69
CA SER A 145 7.37 -15.86 -17.97
C SER A 145 7.75 -15.66 -19.43
N SER A 146 9.03 -15.37 -19.69
CA SER A 146 9.59 -15.28 -21.04
C SER A 146 10.92 -16.04 -21.13
N SER A 147 11.03 -16.91 -22.13
CA SER A 147 12.28 -17.63 -22.43
C SER A 147 13.22 -16.85 -23.37
N LYS A 148 12.69 -15.81 -24.06
CA LYS A 148 13.50 -14.97 -24.95
C LYS A 148 14.27 -13.94 -24.13
N PRO A 149 15.59 -13.79 -24.33
CA PRO A 149 16.37 -12.77 -23.64
C PRO A 149 15.84 -11.37 -23.93
N LEU A 150 15.52 -10.63 -22.86
CA LEU A 150 15.21 -9.21 -22.93
C LEU A 150 16.51 -8.42 -22.87
N ARG A 151 16.68 -7.44 -23.76
CA ARG A 151 17.76 -6.47 -23.63
C ARG A 151 17.39 -5.45 -22.54
N VAL A 152 18.27 -5.27 -21.58
CA VAL A 152 18.10 -4.32 -20.45
C VAL A 152 19.33 -3.41 -20.38
N SER A 153 19.24 -2.30 -19.63
CA SER A 153 20.38 -1.48 -19.25
C SER A 153 21.30 -2.26 -18.29
N ASP A 154 22.52 -1.79 -18.09
CA ASP A 154 23.46 -2.34 -17.10
C ASP A 154 22.87 -2.33 -15.68
N LYS A 155 22.05 -1.33 -15.37
CA LYS A 155 21.26 -1.24 -14.15
C LYS A 155 19.77 -1.17 -14.49
N PHE A 156 18.98 -1.94 -13.80
CA PHE A 156 17.52 -1.98 -13.96
C PHE A 156 16.83 -2.41 -12.68
N TYR A 157 15.52 -2.20 -12.59
CA TYR A 157 14.70 -2.78 -11.54
C TYR A 157 13.45 -3.43 -12.11
N VAL A 158 12.79 -4.24 -11.30
CA VAL A 158 11.61 -5.01 -11.69
C VAL A 158 10.44 -4.63 -10.80
N ALA A 159 9.24 -4.57 -11.39
CA ALA A 159 8.00 -4.39 -10.63
C ALA A 159 6.98 -5.46 -11.02
N VAL A 160 6.22 -5.96 -10.05
CA VAL A 160 5.25 -7.03 -10.25
C VAL A 160 3.86 -6.64 -9.76
N ASP A 161 2.86 -6.87 -10.62
CA ASP A 161 1.44 -6.82 -10.29
C ASP A 161 0.96 -8.25 -10.03
N ALA A 162 0.58 -8.52 -8.80
CA ALA A 162 0.08 -9.82 -8.36
C ALA A 162 -1.12 -9.67 -7.44
N ILE A 163 -1.98 -10.65 -7.46
CA ILE A 163 -3.13 -10.78 -6.57
C ILE A 163 -3.21 -12.20 -6.06
N ASP A 164 -3.83 -12.33 -4.91
CA ASP A 164 -4.24 -13.62 -4.41
C ASP A 164 -5.77 -13.78 -4.43
N ARG A 165 -6.24 -15.03 -4.33
CA ARG A 165 -7.66 -15.41 -4.30
C ARG A 165 -7.87 -16.62 -3.44
N GLN A 166 -8.74 -16.50 -2.48
CA GLN A 166 -9.18 -17.65 -1.70
C GLN A 166 -10.24 -18.47 -2.45
N ARG A 167 -10.18 -19.78 -2.30
CA ARG A 167 -11.15 -20.72 -2.89
C ARG A 167 -12.59 -20.38 -2.46
N GLY A 168 -13.48 -20.31 -3.45
CA GLY A 168 -14.91 -20.09 -3.19
C GLY A 168 -15.33 -18.65 -2.93
N THR A 169 -14.41 -17.67 -2.99
CA THR A 169 -14.74 -16.26 -2.86
C THR A 169 -14.36 -15.49 -4.13
N PRO A 170 -15.16 -14.49 -4.55
CA PRO A 170 -14.82 -13.65 -5.69
C PRO A 170 -13.79 -12.56 -5.33
N GLY A 171 -13.46 -12.41 -4.04
CA GLY A 171 -12.58 -11.37 -3.53
C GLY A 171 -11.15 -11.48 -4.06
N LYS A 172 -10.45 -10.35 -4.08
CA LYS A 172 -9.01 -10.30 -4.30
C LYS A 172 -8.35 -10.05 -2.96
N LEU A 173 -7.31 -10.82 -2.67
CA LEU A 173 -6.47 -10.67 -1.49
C LEU A 173 -5.12 -10.06 -1.89
N GLY A 174 -4.41 -9.54 -0.90
CA GLY A 174 -3.03 -9.07 -1.04
C GLY A 174 -2.05 -10.22 -1.11
N ILE A 175 -0.82 -9.88 -1.44
CA ILE A 175 0.33 -10.79 -1.43
C ILE A 175 1.09 -10.53 -0.13
N GLU A 176 1.50 -11.60 0.55
CA GLU A 176 2.26 -11.51 1.79
C GLU A 176 3.74 -11.20 1.53
N ALA A 177 4.35 -11.88 0.53
CA ALA A 177 5.75 -11.64 0.23
C ALA A 177 6.06 -11.57 -1.26
N TYR A 178 7.04 -10.73 -1.58
CA TYR A 178 7.62 -10.56 -2.91
C TYR A 178 9.11 -10.81 -2.84
N GLU A 179 9.64 -11.64 -3.75
CA GLU A 179 11.07 -11.89 -3.81
C GLU A 179 11.58 -11.92 -5.26
N PHE A 180 12.70 -11.25 -5.49
CA PHE A 180 13.29 -11.07 -6.80
C PHE A 180 14.74 -11.58 -6.79
N PHE A 181 15.11 -12.36 -7.78
CA PHE A 181 16.41 -13.01 -7.86
C PHE A 181 17.12 -12.70 -9.19
N LEU A 182 18.43 -12.59 -9.13
CA LEU A 182 19.33 -12.61 -10.28
C LEU A 182 20.24 -13.84 -10.16
N ASP A 183 20.23 -14.73 -11.15
CA ASP A 183 21.03 -15.98 -11.21
C ASP A 183 20.98 -16.83 -9.94
N GLY A 184 19.84 -16.80 -9.27
CA GLY A 184 19.58 -17.56 -8.04
C GLY A 184 19.85 -16.81 -6.75
N GLU A 185 20.57 -15.69 -6.80
CA GLU A 185 20.82 -14.83 -5.64
C GLU A 185 19.65 -13.83 -5.43
N SER A 186 19.20 -13.67 -4.18
CA SER A 186 18.13 -12.74 -3.83
C SER A 186 18.62 -11.30 -3.90
N VAL A 187 18.00 -10.51 -4.76
CA VAL A 187 18.27 -9.07 -4.92
C VAL A 187 17.35 -8.24 -4.01
N TYR A 188 16.13 -8.73 -3.80
CA TYR A 188 15.13 -8.03 -3.00
C TYR A 188 14.11 -9.01 -2.46
N ARG A 189 13.78 -8.87 -1.18
CA ARG A 189 12.63 -9.51 -0.54
C ARG A 189 11.88 -8.48 0.29
N PHE A 190 10.57 -8.41 0.11
CA PHE A 190 9.62 -7.69 0.95
C PHE A 190 8.62 -8.67 1.53
N GLU A 191 8.37 -8.59 2.82
CA GLU A 191 7.38 -9.39 3.55
C GLU A 191 6.53 -8.46 4.42
N LEU A 192 5.21 -8.44 4.17
CA LEU A 192 4.33 -7.44 4.76
C LEU A 192 4.19 -7.62 6.27
N GLY A 193 3.69 -8.77 6.73
CA GLY A 193 3.37 -9.02 8.14
C GLY A 193 2.50 -7.92 8.75
N ASP A 194 2.67 -7.70 10.05
CA ASP A 194 2.07 -6.53 10.73
C ASP A 194 2.79 -5.25 10.32
N TYR A 195 2.06 -4.16 10.20
CA TYR A 195 2.62 -2.86 9.85
C TYR A 195 2.01 -1.74 10.70
N THR A 196 2.70 -0.61 10.77
CA THR A 196 2.26 0.59 11.46
C THR A 196 1.59 1.58 10.52
N TYR A 197 0.76 2.47 11.05
CA TYR A 197 0.18 3.57 10.25
C TYR A 197 1.26 4.50 9.68
N LYS A 198 2.38 4.65 10.39
CA LYS A 198 3.53 5.43 9.90
C LYS A 198 4.19 4.77 8.68
N GLU A 199 4.34 3.45 8.67
CA GLU A 199 4.80 2.72 7.48
C GLU A 199 3.80 2.86 6.34
N GLN A 200 2.49 2.73 6.63
CA GLN A 200 1.41 2.86 5.64
C GLN A 200 1.44 4.21 4.90
N GLU A 201 1.80 5.32 5.56
CA GLU A 201 1.94 6.63 4.92
C GLU A 201 2.95 6.62 3.77
N THR A 202 3.92 5.71 3.80
CA THR A 202 4.96 5.58 2.77
C THR A 202 4.67 4.48 1.74
N PHE A 203 3.49 3.89 1.74
CA PHE A 203 3.11 2.77 0.85
C PHE A 203 3.40 3.07 -0.63
N ASN A 204 3.20 4.31 -1.06
CA ASN A 204 3.47 4.72 -2.43
C ASN A 204 4.94 4.57 -2.85
N SER A 205 5.88 4.49 -1.89
CA SER A 205 7.29 4.23 -2.17
C SER A 205 7.58 2.77 -2.56
N LEU A 206 6.72 1.82 -2.14
CA LEU A 206 6.84 0.40 -2.49
C LEU A 206 6.39 0.11 -3.91
N ILE A 207 5.50 0.93 -4.46
CA ILE A 207 4.79 0.63 -5.71
C ILE A 207 5.25 1.53 -6.85
N ASP A 208 4.99 1.11 -8.08
CA ASP A 208 5.02 2.01 -9.23
C ASP A 208 3.81 2.95 -9.18
N TYR A 209 3.98 4.07 -8.47
CA TYR A 209 2.90 5.04 -8.27
C TYR A 209 2.40 5.65 -9.58
N ARG A 210 3.29 5.87 -10.56
CA ARG A 210 2.93 6.39 -11.89
C ARG A 210 1.98 5.42 -12.61
N GLU A 211 2.30 4.13 -12.56
CA GLU A 211 1.44 3.10 -13.17
C GLU A 211 0.13 2.95 -12.40
N MET A 212 0.14 3.04 -11.09
CA MET A 212 -1.07 3.01 -10.26
C MET A 212 -2.02 4.15 -10.62
N VAL A 213 -1.54 5.38 -10.74
CA VAL A 213 -2.35 6.54 -11.16
C VAL A 213 -2.88 6.37 -12.59
N ARG A 214 -2.05 5.83 -13.50
CA ARG A 214 -2.40 5.67 -14.92
C ARG A 214 -3.43 4.58 -15.19
N SER A 215 -3.34 3.45 -14.50
CA SER A 215 -4.10 2.24 -14.82
C SER A 215 -4.85 1.59 -13.65
N GLY A 216 -4.65 2.10 -12.44
CA GLY A 216 -5.17 1.48 -11.22
C GLY A 216 -4.45 0.19 -10.81
N ALA A 217 -3.36 -0.20 -11.49
CA ALA A 217 -2.63 -1.41 -11.18
C ALA A 217 -1.57 -1.15 -10.12
N VAL A 218 -1.51 -2.01 -9.10
CA VAL A 218 -0.54 -1.93 -8.01
C VAL A 218 0.61 -2.87 -8.33
N LEU A 219 1.75 -2.30 -8.76
CA LEU A 219 2.98 -3.05 -9.01
C LEU A 219 3.98 -2.78 -7.89
N VAL A 220 4.33 -3.80 -7.13
CA VAL A 220 5.39 -3.70 -6.13
C VAL A 220 6.75 -3.73 -6.82
N LYS A 221 7.60 -2.73 -6.53
CA LYS A 221 8.94 -2.55 -7.10
C LYS A 221 10.00 -3.26 -6.26
N SER A 222 11.03 -3.78 -6.92
CA SER A 222 12.25 -4.16 -6.21
C SER A 222 13.06 -2.94 -5.72
N LEU A 223 12.92 -1.78 -6.37
CA LEU A 223 13.65 -0.56 -6.03
C LEU A 223 13.24 -0.02 -4.64
N VAL A 224 14.22 0.10 -3.74
CA VAL A 224 14.07 0.73 -2.43
C VAL A 224 14.37 2.22 -2.55
N GLU A 225 13.35 3.05 -2.39
CA GLU A 225 13.50 4.50 -2.43
C GLU A 225 13.99 5.06 -1.08
N PRO A 226 14.73 6.17 -1.04
CA PRO A 226 15.29 6.72 0.20
C PRO A 226 14.24 7.04 1.27
N GLY A 227 13.04 7.47 0.88
CA GLY A 227 11.92 7.79 1.77
C GLY A 227 11.01 6.59 2.13
N ASN A 228 11.45 5.35 1.86
CA ASN A 228 10.67 4.16 2.15
C ASN A 228 10.62 3.87 3.65
N GLY A 229 9.41 3.82 4.22
CA GLY A 229 9.19 3.52 5.65
C GLY A 229 9.17 2.03 5.99
N PHE A 230 9.09 1.14 4.99
CA PHE A 230 9.05 -0.32 5.19
C PHE A 230 10.43 -0.98 5.23
N THR A 231 11.49 -0.24 5.48
CA THR A 231 12.87 -0.74 5.44
C THR A 231 13.11 -1.91 6.39
N SER A 232 12.40 -2.00 7.52
CA SER A 232 12.47 -3.12 8.46
C SER A 232 11.91 -4.44 7.90
N LYS A 233 11.11 -4.36 6.84
CA LYS A 233 10.42 -5.48 6.17
C LYS A 233 11.08 -5.83 4.83
N ILE A 234 12.13 -5.12 4.47
CA ILE A 234 12.84 -5.28 3.22
C ILE A 234 14.26 -5.79 3.48
N THR A 235 14.62 -6.84 2.79
CA THR A 235 16.02 -7.27 2.63
C THR A 235 16.40 -7.05 1.18
N SER A 236 17.46 -6.28 0.92
CA SER A 236 17.87 -6.00 -0.45
C SER A 236 19.38 -5.85 -0.63
N ALA A 237 19.88 -6.26 -1.79
CA ALA A 237 21.19 -5.91 -2.30
C ALA A 237 21.05 -4.69 -3.22
N ASN A 238 22.01 -3.76 -3.19
CA ASN A 238 22.03 -2.56 -4.05
C ASN A 238 20.70 -1.78 -4.09
N ASN A 239 20.01 -1.67 -2.96
CA ASN A 239 18.66 -1.08 -2.88
C ASN A 239 17.65 -1.71 -3.86
N GLY A 240 17.80 -3.02 -4.15
CA GLY A 240 16.91 -3.75 -5.03
C GLY A 240 17.12 -3.46 -6.54
N VAL A 241 18.21 -2.80 -6.88
CA VAL A 241 18.64 -2.57 -8.25
C VAL A 241 19.46 -3.77 -8.74
N PHE A 242 19.08 -4.30 -9.88
CA PHE A 242 19.82 -5.35 -10.61
C PHE A 242 20.98 -4.74 -11.37
N CYS A 243 22.16 -5.32 -11.27
CA CYS A 243 23.36 -4.89 -11.99
C CYS A 243 23.90 -6.02 -12.87
N LEU A 244 24.19 -5.72 -14.13
CA LEU A 244 24.84 -6.65 -15.07
C LEU A 244 26.22 -6.10 -15.45
N ASP A 245 27.25 -6.86 -15.10
CA ASP A 245 28.64 -6.45 -15.34
C ASP A 245 29.20 -6.95 -16.69
N ASP A 246 28.49 -7.91 -17.30
CA ASP A 246 28.89 -8.54 -18.59
C ASP A 246 27.76 -8.52 -19.62
N GLU A 247 27.97 -9.19 -20.77
CA GLU A 247 26.97 -9.30 -21.84
C GLU A 247 26.35 -10.70 -21.93
N ASP A 248 26.58 -11.55 -20.94
CA ASP A 248 25.99 -12.88 -20.90
C ASP A 248 24.47 -12.83 -20.64
N VAL A 249 23.87 -14.00 -20.77
CA VAL A 249 22.44 -14.14 -20.50
C VAL A 249 22.23 -14.54 -19.05
N HIS A 250 21.62 -13.66 -18.29
CA HIS A 250 21.27 -13.85 -16.87
C HIS A 250 19.82 -14.27 -16.70
N GLN A 251 19.51 -14.87 -15.54
CA GLN A 251 18.16 -15.28 -15.17
C GLN A 251 17.59 -14.37 -14.10
N VAL A 252 16.46 -13.75 -14.38
CA VAL A 252 15.63 -13.06 -13.37
C VAL A 252 14.46 -13.95 -13.00
N LYS A 253 14.30 -14.20 -11.69
CA LYS A 253 13.17 -14.93 -11.14
C LYS A 253 12.39 -14.02 -10.20
N VAL A 254 11.08 -13.97 -10.38
CA VAL A 254 10.13 -13.26 -9.50
C VAL A 254 9.29 -14.30 -8.80
N VAL A 255 9.22 -14.23 -7.48
CA VAL A 255 8.39 -15.09 -6.64
C VAL A 255 7.42 -14.20 -5.86
N VAL A 256 6.16 -14.57 -5.86
CA VAL A 256 5.14 -14.00 -4.98
C VAL A 256 4.57 -15.10 -4.11
N GLU A 257 4.29 -14.78 -2.86
CA GLU A 257 3.84 -15.74 -1.84
C GLU A 257 2.63 -15.16 -1.10
N ASP A 258 1.60 -15.95 -0.93
CA ASP A 258 0.44 -15.61 -0.11
C ASP A 258 0.70 -15.92 1.38
N LEU A 259 -0.30 -15.64 2.21
CA LEU A 259 -0.22 -15.84 3.66
C LEU A 259 -0.10 -17.33 4.08
N ASP A 260 -0.62 -18.25 3.28
CA ASP A 260 -0.56 -19.70 3.54
C ASP A 260 0.72 -20.36 2.99
N GLY A 261 1.60 -19.58 2.35
CA GLY A 261 2.87 -20.05 1.79
C GLY A 261 2.76 -20.63 0.38
N ASN A 262 1.60 -20.50 -0.30
CA ASN A 262 1.50 -20.88 -1.70
C ASN A 262 2.26 -19.87 -2.55
N LYS A 263 2.96 -20.36 -3.59
CA LYS A 263 3.88 -19.53 -4.39
C LYS A 263 3.54 -19.52 -5.86
N LYS A 264 3.75 -18.38 -6.48
CA LYS A 264 3.79 -18.23 -7.94
C LYS A 264 5.12 -17.69 -8.39
N VAL A 265 5.66 -18.28 -9.46
CA VAL A 265 6.97 -17.95 -10.00
C VAL A 265 6.85 -17.49 -11.45
N ALA A 266 7.55 -16.41 -11.78
CA ALA A 266 7.78 -15.99 -13.16
C ALA A 266 9.31 -15.93 -13.44
N ASN A 267 9.74 -16.48 -14.58
CA ASN A 267 11.14 -16.55 -14.97
C ASN A 267 11.37 -15.79 -16.27
N PHE A 268 12.48 -15.07 -16.34
CA PHE A 268 12.89 -14.27 -17.47
C PHE A 268 14.37 -14.47 -17.74
N LYS A 269 14.76 -14.30 -19.00
CA LYS A 269 16.14 -14.16 -19.39
C LYS A 269 16.40 -12.70 -19.75
N VAL A 270 17.50 -12.16 -19.26
CA VAL A 270 17.92 -10.78 -19.53
C VAL A 270 19.35 -10.78 -20.02
N LYS A 271 19.73 -9.78 -20.79
CA LYS A 271 21.14 -9.52 -21.14
C LYS A 271 21.32 -8.02 -21.32
N ARG A 272 22.51 -7.53 -21.01
CA ARG A 272 22.88 -6.13 -21.26
C ARG A 272 22.77 -5.79 -22.75
N GLY A 273 22.33 -4.58 -23.10
CA GLY A 273 22.26 -4.15 -24.51
C GLY A 273 21.24 -3.06 -24.79
N ILE A 274 20.81 -2.32 -23.76
CA ILE A 274 20.21 -1.00 -23.89
C ILE A 274 21.22 -0.04 -23.30
N ASN A 275 21.75 0.88 -24.10
CA ASN A 275 22.43 2.03 -23.54
C ASN A 275 21.36 2.94 -22.96
N ALA A 276 21.63 3.52 -21.82
CA ALA A 276 20.82 4.60 -21.29
C ALA A 276 20.64 5.66 -22.40
N SER A 277 19.43 6.21 -22.54
CA SER A 277 19.23 7.25 -23.54
C SER A 277 20.12 8.44 -23.19
N GLU A 278 20.93 8.90 -24.13
CA GLU A 278 21.72 10.15 -23.98
C GLU A 278 20.82 11.41 -23.94
N ASP A 279 19.51 11.24 -23.99
CA ASP A 279 18.57 12.31 -23.73
C ASP A 279 18.64 12.70 -22.24
N THR A 280 19.67 13.46 -21.91
CA THR A 280 19.70 14.27 -20.70
C THR A 280 18.52 15.23 -20.78
N LEU A 281 17.39 14.79 -20.21
CA LEU A 281 16.26 15.68 -20.01
C LEU A 281 16.79 16.90 -19.26
N LYS A 282 16.76 18.07 -19.90
CA LYS A 282 17.15 19.35 -19.30
C LYS A 282 16.07 19.73 -18.32
N TYR A 283 16.14 19.15 -17.14
CA TYR A 283 15.23 19.53 -16.07
C TYR A 283 15.53 20.94 -15.59
N GLU A 284 14.53 21.77 -15.54
CA GLU A 284 14.69 23.13 -15.08
C GLU A 284 15.08 23.19 -13.60
N ARG A 285 14.73 22.17 -12.81
CA ARG A 285 14.99 22.14 -11.38
C ARG A 285 14.85 20.75 -10.76
N ALA A 286 15.83 20.37 -9.92
CA ALA A 286 15.76 19.23 -9.04
C ALA A 286 15.05 19.60 -7.73
N LEU A 287 14.09 18.77 -7.31
CA LEU A 287 13.38 18.89 -6.04
C LEU A 287 13.95 17.88 -5.05
N PRO A 288 14.62 18.30 -3.97
CA PRO A 288 15.19 17.38 -3.00
C PRO A 288 14.08 16.73 -2.15
N TRP A 289 14.12 15.43 -1.96
CA TRP A 289 13.19 14.70 -1.09
C TRP A 289 13.41 15.00 0.40
N PHE A 290 14.63 15.35 0.80
CA PHE A 290 15.07 15.53 2.19
C PHE A 290 14.98 16.96 2.72
N ALA A 291 14.53 17.91 1.91
CA ALA A 291 14.41 19.32 2.30
C ALA A 291 13.08 19.92 1.83
N PRO A 292 12.56 20.95 2.54
CA PRO A 292 11.39 21.67 2.07
C PRO A 292 11.74 22.46 0.83
N TYR A 293 10.80 22.57 -0.09
CA TYR A 293 11.00 23.30 -1.32
C TYR A 293 9.79 24.15 -1.69
N ALA A 294 10.03 25.39 -2.11
CA ALA A 294 8.98 26.27 -2.61
C ALA A 294 9.46 27.07 -3.80
N PHE A 295 8.62 27.21 -4.80
CA PHE A 295 8.88 28.06 -5.95
C PHE A 295 7.58 28.61 -6.55
N ALA A 296 7.70 29.68 -7.34
CA ALA A 296 6.59 30.22 -8.09
C ALA A 296 7.04 30.47 -9.54
N ARG A 297 6.25 30.04 -10.51
CA ARG A 297 6.50 30.21 -11.93
C ARG A 297 5.20 30.23 -12.72
N LYS A 298 5.10 31.06 -13.74
CA LYS A 298 3.94 31.13 -14.65
C LYS A 298 2.60 31.23 -13.89
N GLY A 299 2.57 31.95 -12.75
CA GLY A 299 1.37 32.10 -11.92
C GLY A 299 1.08 30.95 -10.96
N VAL A 300 1.81 29.84 -11.02
CA VAL A 300 1.68 28.70 -10.12
C VAL A 300 2.68 28.82 -8.98
N LYS A 301 2.21 28.67 -7.73
CA LYS A 301 3.05 28.56 -6.54
C LYS A 301 2.99 27.12 -6.03
N VAL A 302 4.15 26.49 -5.94
CA VAL A 302 4.30 25.11 -5.40
C VAL A 302 5.07 25.19 -4.09
N SER A 303 4.58 24.54 -3.06
CA SER A 303 5.26 24.39 -1.77
C SER A 303 5.21 22.93 -1.37
N LEU A 304 6.38 22.34 -1.20
CA LEU A 304 6.56 20.95 -0.79
C LEU A 304 7.22 20.93 0.59
N PRO A 305 6.55 20.47 1.64
CA PRO A 305 7.17 20.19 2.93
C PRO A 305 8.28 19.12 2.81
N VAL A 306 9.07 18.99 3.87
CA VAL A 306 10.04 17.90 3.98
C VAL A 306 9.30 16.55 3.87
N MET A 307 9.92 15.59 3.18
CA MET A 307 9.37 14.26 2.96
C MET A 307 8.05 14.19 2.16
N SER A 308 7.74 15.22 1.39
CA SER A 308 6.63 15.17 0.42
C SER A 308 6.92 14.25 -0.77
N LEU A 309 8.19 13.90 -0.98
CA LEU A 309 8.67 13.02 -2.03
C LEU A 309 9.43 11.85 -1.39
N PHE A 310 9.43 10.69 -2.02
CA PHE A 310 10.19 9.51 -1.55
C PHE A 310 11.63 9.50 -2.06
N ARG A 311 11.89 10.25 -3.12
CA ARG A 311 13.21 10.48 -3.72
C ARG A 311 13.27 11.88 -4.32
N SER A 312 14.45 12.35 -4.68
CA SER A 312 14.58 13.59 -5.43
C SER A 312 13.96 13.44 -6.81
N GLU A 313 13.18 14.42 -7.21
CA GLU A 313 12.47 14.45 -8.49
C GLU A 313 12.79 15.73 -9.25
N SER A 314 12.55 15.73 -10.54
CA SER A 314 12.61 16.93 -11.37
C SER A 314 11.21 17.39 -11.74
N ILE A 315 11.03 18.70 -11.87
CA ILE A 315 9.75 19.28 -12.26
C ILE A 315 9.94 20.20 -13.45
N GLU A 316 9.05 20.10 -14.40
CA GLU A 316 8.84 21.06 -15.48
C GLU A 316 7.43 21.64 -15.36
N ILE A 317 7.33 22.98 -15.51
CA ILE A 317 6.04 23.66 -15.51
C ILE A 317 5.86 24.29 -16.88
N ASP A 318 4.86 23.81 -17.60
CA ASP A 318 4.46 24.40 -18.87
C ASP A 318 3.03 24.93 -18.81
N THR A 319 2.72 25.89 -19.71
CA THR A 319 1.38 26.41 -19.91
C THR A 319 0.79 25.75 -21.13
N VAL A 320 -0.39 25.13 -20.96
CA VAL A 320 -1.17 24.62 -22.06
C VAL A 320 -2.27 25.64 -22.36
N ASP A 321 -2.32 26.17 -23.60
CA ASP A 321 -3.44 26.97 -24.05
C ASP A 321 -4.67 26.08 -24.21
N VAL A 322 -5.57 26.11 -23.24
CA VAL A 322 -6.88 25.47 -23.36
C VAL A 322 -7.81 26.48 -24.03
N CYS A 323 -8.15 26.23 -25.28
CA CYS A 323 -9.26 26.95 -25.94
C CYS A 323 -10.57 26.57 -25.25
N GLY A 324 -11.06 27.38 -24.32
CA GLY A 324 -12.32 27.17 -23.62
C GLY A 324 -12.33 27.86 -22.24
N GLU A 325 -13.45 28.41 -21.90
CA GLU A 325 -13.72 29.29 -20.77
C GLU A 325 -13.12 28.81 -19.44
N PHE A 326 -12.38 29.72 -18.77
CA PHE A 326 -11.97 29.53 -17.40
C PHE A 326 -13.19 29.62 -16.48
N TYR A 327 -13.53 28.55 -15.78
CA TYR A 327 -14.38 28.66 -14.60
C TYR A 327 -13.51 29.08 -13.41
N SER A 328 -13.81 30.27 -12.88
CA SER A 328 -13.23 30.83 -11.65
C SER A 328 -13.77 30.14 -10.40
#